data_d769d0c20dfc11c9a3b7c5d6ba806870
#
_entry.id   d769d0c20dfc11c9a3b7c5d6ba806870
#
_cell.length_a   1.000
_cell.length_b   1.000
_cell.length_c   1.000
_cell.angle_alpha   90.00
_cell.angle_beta   90.00
_cell.angle_gamma   90.00
#
_symmetry.space_group_name_H-M   'P 1'
#
loop_
_entity.id
_entity.type
_entity.pdbx_description
1 polymer ?
#
loop_
_entity_poly.entity_id
_entity_poly.type
_entity_poly.pdbx_seq_one_letter_code
_entity_poly.pdbx_strand_id
1 'polypeptide(L)'
;MSDALFDRYREALRAGHVAVLRGRLEDAAASYREAAALASDRAVPRTALGSVELRLGQPDRALASFDEALALAPADDAALLGRAQALVVLQRPDAAAATFDLLADARRTAGKRSDACDALRRALEIQPTAGRRQRYQELTEELRQAVGDAEAERALARALRFLDVDSVDPSPAEAPPDVSSHGDASEPENGANPPARPAPAVEGDALVLAAEEAAARGDAPGAVAAAMAAARAFRAAGHPVAALDACDRGLESGPDDVDLHLLIAELAFERGAVGPAGDTYRNLLRLVEIDGDGPARDRVLAAARAAFPNDPRFTLA
;
A
#
# COMPACT_ATOMS: atom_id res chain seq x y z
N MET A 1 1.99 27.09 14.69
CA MET A 1 2.73 26.95 13.41
C MET A 1 2.25 28.08 12.51
N SER A 2 3.15 28.84 11.82
CA SER A 2 2.72 29.84 10.84
C SER A 2 2.15 29.16 9.58
N ASP A 3 1.28 29.88 8.84
CA ASP A 3 0.64 29.30 7.63
C ASP A 3 1.70 28.82 6.62
N ALA A 4 2.76 29.61 6.39
CA ALA A 4 3.86 29.21 5.50
C ALA A 4 4.61 27.94 5.96
N LEU A 5 4.76 27.72 7.28
CA LEU A 5 5.38 26.52 7.82
C LEU A 5 4.44 25.32 7.66
N PHE A 6 3.14 25.53 7.82
CA PHE A 6 2.13 24.50 7.59
C PHE A 6 2.07 24.08 6.14
N ASP A 7 2.14 25.01 5.20
CA ASP A 7 2.14 24.71 3.76
C ASP A 7 3.38 23.88 3.37
N ARG A 8 4.57 24.28 3.86
CA ARG A 8 5.79 23.48 3.65
C ARG A 8 5.71 22.09 4.25
N TYR A 9 5.12 21.94 5.44
CA TYR A 9 4.88 20.65 6.06
C TYR A 9 3.96 19.77 5.19
N ARG A 10 2.84 20.32 4.70
CA ARG A 10 1.92 19.62 3.79
C ARG A 10 2.63 19.19 2.51
N GLU A 11 3.41 20.08 1.91
CA GLU A 11 4.16 19.79 0.69
C GLU A 11 5.17 18.64 0.90
N ALA A 12 5.96 18.69 1.97
CA ALA A 12 6.91 17.63 2.30
C ALA A 12 6.21 16.29 2.57
N LEU A 13 5.09 16.31 3.32
CA LEU A 13 4.32 15.11 3.59
C LEU A 13 3.72 14.53 2.30
N ARG A 14 3.17 15.37 1.43
CA ARG A 14 2.63 15.02 0.12
C ARG A 14 3.71 14.41 -0.79
N ALA A 15 4.87 15.05 -0.88
CA ALA A 15 6.01 14.54 -1.66
C ALA A 15 6.44 13.14 -1.20
N GLY A 16 6.45 12.90 0.12
CA GLY A 16 6.70 11.58 0.69
C GLY A 16 5.70 10.53 0.22
N HIS A 17 4.40 10.82 0.26
CA HIS A 17 3.37 9.88 -0.20
C HIS A 17 3.45 9.61 -1.71
N VAL A 18 3.68 10.63 -2.53
CA VAL A 18 3.89 10.47 -3.98
C VAL A 18 5.12 9.60 -4.25
N ALA A 19 6.22 9.82 -3.52
CA ALA A 19 7.42 9.00 -3.66
C ALA A 19 7.18 7.54 -3.29
N VAL A 20 6.39 7.27 -2.23
CA VAL A 20 5.97 5.89 -1.86
C VAL A 20 5.15 5.24 -2.97
N LEU A 21 4.19 5.96 -3.55
CA LEU A 21 3.37 5.45 -4.66
C LEU A 21 4.22 5.09 -5.89
N ARG A 22 5.30 5.85 -6.13
CA ARG A 22 6.27 5.61 -7.22
C ARG A 22 7.36 4.60 -6.87
N GLY A 23 7.33 3.98 -5.69
CA GLY A 23 8.36 3.05 -5.23
C GLY A 23 9.72 3.68 -4.89
N ARG A 24 9.84 5.02 -4.91
CA ARG A 24 11.08 5.76 -4.60
C ARG A 24 11.22 5.93 -3.08
N LEU A 25 11.59 4.85 -2.41
CA LEU A 25 11.55 4.78 -0.95
C LEU A 25 12.56 5.71 -0.26
N GLU A 26 13.74 5.92 -0.85
CA GLU A 26 14.77 6.83 -0.33
C GLU A 26 14.29 8.29 -0.39
N ASP A 27 13.65 8.70 -1.49
CA ASP A 27 13.07 10.03 -1.62
C ASP A 27 11.91 10.22 -0.64
N ALA A 28 11.08 9.19 -0.47
CA ALA A 28 10.01 9.19 0.52
C ALA A 28 10.54 9.40 1.94
N ALA A 29 11.59 8.67 2.31
CA ALA A 29 12.23 8.81 3.62
C ALA A 29 12.82 10.21 3.82
N ALA A 30 13.41 10.81 2.79
CA ALA A 30 13.91 12.19 2.85
C ALA A 30 12.78 13.19 3.09
N SER A 31 11.69 13.09 2.31
CA SER A 31 10.52 13.96 2.41
C SER A 31 9.81 13.85 3.77
N TYR A 32 9.62 12.62 4.29
CA TYR A 32 9.02 12.43 5.61
C TYR A 32 9.92 12.94 6.74
N ARG A 33 11.25 12.86 6.61
CA ARG A 33 12.20 13.43 7.56
C ARG A 33 12.11 14.96 7.58
N GLU A 34 11.97 15.59 6.43
CA GLU A 34 11.70 17.02 6.32
C GLU A 34 10.36 17.39 6.98
N ALA A 35 9.29 16.65 6.68
CA ALA A 35 7.98 16.87 7.29
C ALA A 35 8.04 16.73 8.83
N ALA A 36 8.77 15.73 9.35
CA ALA A 36 8.95 15.54 10.80
C ALA A 36 9.73 16.69 11.45
N ALA A 37 10.71 17.29 10.75
CA ALA A 37 11.44 18.43 11.22
C ALA A 37 10.60 19.71 11.23
N LEU A 38 9.73 19.90 10.21
CA LEU A 38 8.83 21.06 10.10
C LEU A 38 7.69 21.04 11.14
N ALA A 39 7.24 19.84 11.53
CA ALA A 39 6.16 19.63 12.50
C ALA A 39 6.58 18.62 13.58
N SER A 40 7.45 19.08 14.49
CA SER A 40 8.05 18.23 15.52
C SER A 40 7.05 17.66 16.54
N ASP A 41 5.86 18.25 16.65
CA ASP A 41 4.75 17.86 17.52
C ASP A 41 3.76 16.87 16.87
N ARG A 42 4.00 16.43 15.62
CA ARG A 42 3.11 15.52 14.89
C ARG A 42 3.72 14.14 14.74
N ALA A 43 2.93 13.10 15.05
CA ALA A 43 3.34 11.69 14.94
C ALA A 43 3.35 11.21 13.48
N VAL A 44 2.40 11.65 12.65
CA VAL A 44 2.13 11.15 11.30
C VAL A 44 3.37 11.03 10.41
N PRO A 45 4.24 12.06 10.25
CA PRO A 45 5.41 11.92 9.39
C PRO A 45 6.44 10.91 9.94
N ARG A 46 6.53 10.74 11.26
CA ARG A 46 7.42 9.75 11.90
C ARG A 46 6.91 8.33 11.70
N THR A 47 5.59 8.12 11.83
CA THR A 47 4.95 6.83 11.54
C THR A 47 5.16 6.44 10.07
N ALA A 48 4.98 7.40 9.15
CA ALA A 48 5.21 7.19 7.73
C ALA A 48 6.69 6.91 7.41
N LEU A 49 7.63 7.65 8.04
CA LEU A 49 9.06 7.42 7.92
C LEU A 49 9.44 6.01 8.38
N GLY A 50 8.99 5.59 9.56
CA GLY A 50 9.26 4.25 10.09
C GLY A 50 8.76 3.15 9.15
N SER A 51 7.58 3.32 8.55
CA SER A 51 7.03 2.37 7.56
C SER A 51 7.90 2.27 6.31
N VAL A 52 8.45 3.39 5.83
CA VAL A 52 9.36 3.40 4.68
C VAL A 52 10.72 2.79 5.05
N GLU A 53 11.25 3.09 6.23
CA GLU A 53 12.52 2.52 6.72
C GLU A 53 12.45 0.99 6.89
N LEU A 54 11.30 0.44 7.31
CA LEU A 54 11.08 -1.02 7.29
C LEU A 54 11.16 -1.59 5.88
N ARG A 55 10.50 -0.97 4.91
CA ARG A 55 10.54 -1.39 3.50
C ARG A 55 11.94 -1.27 2.88
N LEU A 56 12.77 -0.35 3.37
CA LEU A 56 14.18 -0.21 3.00
C LEU A 56 15.09 -1.23 3.70
N GLY A 57 14.55 -2.14 4.52
CA GLY A 57 15.35 -3.10 5.28
C GLY A 57 16.16 -2.46 6.40
N GLN A 58 15.72 -1.34 6.97
CA GLN A 58 16.39 -0.59 8.03
C GLN A 58 15.58 -0.65 9.36
N PRO A 59 15.42 -1.85 9.96
CA PRO A 59 14.49 -2.04 11.08
C PRO A 59 14.91 -1.28 12.36
N ASP A 60 16.19 -1.04 12.61
CA ASP A 60 16.63 -0.25 13.77
C ASP A 60 16.23 1.23 13.64
N ARG A 61 16.33 1.80 12.42
CA ARG A 61 15.85 3.17 12.15
C ARG A 61 14.34 3.26 12.24
N ALA A 62 13.65 2.30 11.64
CA ALA A 62 12.20 2.21 11.72
C ALA A 62 11.71 2.15 13.17
N LEU A 63 12.35 1.34 14.00
CA LEU A 63 12.05 1.26 15.43
C LEU A 63 12.18 2.62 16.12
N ALA A 64 13.27 3.35 15.87
CA ALA A 64 13.48 4.68 16.42
C ALA A 64 12.39 5.67 15.96
N SER A 65 12.05 5.66 14.65
CA SER A 65 11.00 6.52 14.10
C SER A 65 9.62 6.20 14.70
N PHE A 66 9.29 4.92 14.92
CA PHE A 66 8.05 4.53 15.58
C PHE A 66 8.05 4.88 17.07
N ASP A 67 9.16 4.74 17.78
CA ASP A 67 9.27 5.14 19.18
C ASP A 67 9.05 6.66 19.34
N GLU A 68 9.61 7.48 18.44
CA GLU A 68 9.35 8.92 18.40
C GLU A 68 7.87 9.23 18.09
N ALA A 69 7.23 8.49 17.17
CA ALA A 69 5.82 8.66 16.87
C ALA A 69 4.94 8.33 18.08
N LEU A 70 5.24 7.23 18.76
CA LEU A 70 4.50 6.78 19.94
C LEU A 70 4.72 7.67 21.17
N ALA A 71 5.85 8.37 21.27
CA ALA A 71 6.06 9.40 22.28
C ALA A 71 5.07 10.58 22.13
N LEU A 72 4.65 10.88 20.89
CA LEU A 72 3.66 11.92 20.57
C LEU A 72 2.22 11.41 20.57
N ALA A 73 2.00 10.16 20.12
CA ALA A 73 0.70 9.52 20.02
C ALA A 73 0.79 8.06 20.49
N PRO A 74 0.67 7.80 21.83
CA PRO A 74 0.91 6.47 22.41
C PRO A 74 -0.04 5.36 21.92
N ALA A 75 -1.21 5.73 21.38
CA ALA A 75 -2.21 4.80 20.87
C ALA A 75 -2.31 4.80 19.33
N ASP A 76 -1.30 5.33 18.62
CA ASP A 76 -1.26 5.29 17.14
C ASP A 76 -1.17 3.82 16.68
N ASP A 77 -2.25 3.32 16.08
CA ASP A 77 -2.39 1.93 15.61
C ASP A 77 -1.28 1.56 14.60
N ALA A 78 -1.00 2.46 13.66
CA ALA A 78 0.00 2.21 12.61
C ALA A 78 1.43 2.21 13.19
N ALA A 79 1.73 3.10 14.12
CA ALA A 79 3.04 3.14 14.78
C ALA A 79 3.25 1.92 15.69
N LEU A 80 2.23 1.50 16.45
CA LEU A 80 2.31 0.28 17.27
C LEU A 80 2.50 -0.96 16.40
N LEU A 81 1.74 -1.10 15.32
CA LEU A 81 1.89 -2.22 14.39
C LEU A 81 3.29 -2.23 13.77
N GLY A 82 3.73 -1.11 13.21
CA GLY A 82 5.04 -0.98 12.58
C GLY A 82 6.19 -1.24 13.57
N ARG A 83 6.07 -0.75 14.82
CA ARG A 83 7.03 -1.04 15.88
C ARG A 83 7.11 -2.53 16.19
N ALA A 84 5.98 -3.22 16.31
CA ALA A 84 5.94 -4.65 16.55
C ALA A 84 6.60 -5.43 15.40
N GLN A 85 6.33 -5.05 14.15
CA GLN A 85 6.96 -5.64 12.96
C GLN A 85 8.48 -5.41 12.96
N ALA A 86 8.95 -4.20 13.26
CA ALA A 86 10.38 -3.91 13.37
C ALA A 86 11.06 -4.79 14.43
N LEU A 87 10.41 -4.97 15.59
CA LEU A 87 10.93 -5.81 16.67
C LEU A 87 10.96 -7.29 16.31
N VAL A 88 10.00 -7.78 15.52
CA VAL A 88 10.00 -9.15 14.97
C VAL A 88 11.19 -9.34 14.04
N VAL A 89 11.42 -8.42 13.11
CA VAL A 89 12.59 -8.46 12.19
C VAL A 89 13.90 -8.41 12.94
N LEU A 90 13.97 -7.60 14.02
CA LEU A 90 15.14 -7.50 14.90
C LEU A 90 15.31 -8.68 15.86
N GLN A 91 14.44 -9.69 15.77
CA GLN A 91 14.47 -10.88 16.64
C GLN A 91 14.39 -10.52 18.15
N ARG A 92 13.57 -9.53 18.50
CA ARG A 92 13.29 -9.11 19.89
C ARG A 92 11.89 -9.57 20.31
N PRO A 93 11.64 -10.88 20.53
CA PRO A 93 10.30 -11.44 20.71
C PRO A 93 9.56 -10.90 21.91
N ASP A 94 10.24 -10.68 23.05
CA ASP A 94 9.60 -10.17 24.27
C ASP A 94 9.03 -8.75 24.05
N ALA A 95 9.81 -7.88 23.42
CA ALA A 95 9.39 -6.52 23.12
C ALA A 95 8.32 -6.48 22.00
N ALA A 96 8.41 -7.36 21.01
CA ALA A 96 7.41 -7.49 19.96
C ALA A 96 6.05 -7.91 20.55
N ALA A 97 6.03 -8.98 21.36
CA ALA A 97 4.81 -9.46 21.99
C ALA A 97 4.19 -8.41 22.94
N ALA A 98 5.02 -7.68 23.71
CA ALA A 98 4.54 -6.58 24.55
C ALA A 98 3.96 -5.42 23.71
N THR A 99 4.53 -5.15 22.53
CA THR A 99 3.98 -4.12 21.62
C THR A 99 2.65 -4.55 21.01
N PHE A 100 2.49 -5.82 20.65
CA PHE A 100 1.19 -6.36 20.22
C PHE A 100 0.14 -6.34 21.35
N ASP A 101 0.53 -6.51 22.61
CA ASP A 101 -0.37 -6.30 23.75
C ASP A 101 -0.89 -4.86 23.81
N LEU A 102 -0.01 -3.87 23.64
CA LEU A 102 -0.38 -2.45 23.58
C LEU A 102 -1.29 -2.14 22.37
N LEU A 103 -1.00 -2.72 21.23
CA LEU A 103 -1.83 -2.60 20.03
C LEU A 103 -3.23 -3.16 20.26
N ALA A 104 -3.33 -4.31 20.92
CA ALA A 104 -4.63 -4.90 21.26
C ALA A 104 -5.44 -3.98 22.18
N ASP A 105 -4.80 -3.38 23.19
CA ASP A 105 -5.47 -2.44 24.09
C ASP A 105 -5.94 -1.16 23.37
N ALA A 106 -5.10 -0.60 22.49
CA ALA A 106 -5.45 0.56 21.67
C ALA A 106 -6.66 0.25 20.76
N ARG A 107 -6.64 -0.90 20.07
CA ARG A 107 -7.72 -1.33 19.18
C ARG A 107 -9.02 -1.64 19.94
N ARG A 108 -8.93 -2.29 21.10
CA ARG A 108 -10.08 -2.55 21.98
C ARG A 108 -10.73 -1.24 22.43
N THR A 109 -9.93 -0.26 22.86
CA THR A 109 -10.40 1.06 23.27
C THR A 109 -11.08 1.81 22.10
N ALA A 110 -10.57 1.65 20.88
CA ALA A 110 -11.17 2.20 19.67
C ALA A 110 -12.42 1.42 19.17
N GLY A 111 -12.85 0.37 19.88
CA GLY A 111 -14.00 -0.47 19.50
C GLY A 111 -13.70 -1.50 18.40
N LYS A 112 -12.46 -1.61 17.93
CA LYS A 112 -12.01 -2.55 16.90
C LYS A 112 -11.69 -3.91 17.51
N ARG A 113 -12.72 -4.60 18.02
CA ARG A 113 -12.54 -5.82 18.82
C ARG A 113 -11.92 -6.98 18.04
N SER A 114 -12.29 -7.19 16.76
CA SER A 114 -11.69 -8.25 15.95
C SER A 114 -10.20 -8.01 15.73
N ASP A 115 -9.82 -6.78 15.41
CA ASP A 115 -8.41 -6.40 15.18
C ASP A 115 -7.59 -6.50 16.47
N ALA A 116 -8.24 -6.25 17.64
CA ALA A 116 -7.63 -6.42 18.94
C ALA A 116 -7.38 -7.92 19.27
N CYS A 117 -8.32 -8.81 18.93
CA CYS A 117 -8.12 -10.26 19.04
C CYS A 117 -6.92 -10.71 18.22
N ASP A 118 -6.76 -10.18 17.01
CA ASP A 118 -5.63 -10.50 16.16
C ASP A 118 -4.30 -10.06 16.72
N ALA A 119 -4.23 -8.85 17.24
CA ALA A 119 -3.02 -8.37 17.89
C ALA A 119 -2.62 -9.27 19.08
N LEU A 120 -3.58 -9.67 19.94
CA LEU A 120 -3.32 -10.62 21.02
C LEU A 120 -2.91 -12.01 20.53
N ARG A 121 -3.50 -12.49 19.45
CA ARG A 121 -3.11 -13.77 18.83
C ARG A 121 -1.66 -13.72 18.37
N ARG A 122 -1.25 -12.64 17.68
CA ARG A 122 0.16 -12.43 17.30
C ARG A 122 1.09 -12.39 18.51
N ALA A 123 0.70 -11.70 19.57
CA ALA A 123 1.46 -11.71 20.83
C ALA A 123 1.62 -13.13 21.40
N LEU A 124 0.56 -13.96 21.32
CA LEU A 124 0.57 -15.35 21.78
C LEU A 124 1.44 -16.27 20.90
N GLU A 125 1.43 -16.08 19.59
CA GLU A 125 2.28 -16.81 18.65
C GLU A 125 3.76 -16.56 18.90
N ILE A 126 4.12 -15.29 19.20
CA ILE A 126 5.49 -14.90 19.49
C ILE A 126 5.91 -15.37 20.89
N GLN A 127 5.06 -15.13 21.90
CA GLN A 127 5.36 -15.44 23.29
C GLN A 127 4.10 -15.91 24.04
N PRO A 128 3.82 -17.21 24.12
CA PRO A 128 2.65 -17.75 24.77
C PRO A 128 2.77 -17.63 26.30
N THR A 129 1.86 -16.87 26.92
CA THR A 129 1.72 -16.76 28.37
C THR A 129 0.29 -17.05 28.82
N ALA A 130 0.12 -17.50 30.06
CA ALA A 130 -1.22 -17.76 30.63
C ALA A 130 -2.08 -16.48 30.64
N GLY A 131 -1.48 -15.33 31.00
CA GLY A 131 -2.18 -14.04 31.03
C GLY A 131 -2.67 -13.59 29.66
N ARG A 132 -1.85 -13.75 28.60
CA ARG A 132 -2.29 -13.43 27.22
C ARG A 132 -3.39 -14.36 26.73
N ARG A 133 -3.33 -15.65 27.07
CA ARG A 133 -4.41 -16.60 26.72
C ARG A 133 -5.73 -16.21 27.36
N GLN A 134 -5.70 -15.85 28.64
CA GLN A 134 -6.89 -15.38 29.35
C GLN A 134 -7.45 -14.12 28.71
N ARG A 135 -6.61 -13.10 28.45
CA ARG A 135 -7.03 -11.85 27.77
C ARG A 135 -7.62 -12.10 26.38
N TYR A 136 -7.03 -13.02 25.62
CA TYR A 136 -7.56 -13.41 24.31
C TYR A 136 -8.94 -14.05 24.42
N GLN A 137 -9.14 -14.95 25.39
CA GLN A 137 -10.45 -15.57 25.65
C GLN A 137 -11.49 -14.52 26.06
N GLU A 138 -11.16 -13.62 27.00
CA GLU A 138 -12.02 -12.53 27.44
C GLU A 138 -12.45 -11.62 26.27
N LEU A 139 -11.49 -11.21 25.43
CA LEU A 139 -11.75 -10.34 24.29
C LEU A 139 -12.57 -11.04 23.20
N THR A 140 -12.31 -12.34 22.98
CA THR A 140 -13.11 -13.15 22.04
C THR A 140 -14.56 -13.27 22.51
N GLU A 141 -14.76 -13.44 23.82
CA GLU A 141 -16.09 -13.48 24.40
C GLU A 141 -16.80 -12.10 24.32
N GLU A 142 -16.10 -10.99 24.58
CA GLU A 142 -16.61 -9.63 24.34
C GLU A 142 -17.03 -9.43 22.87
N LEU A 143 -16.27 -9.99 21.92
CA LEU A 143 -16.60 -9.93 20.49
C LEU A 143 -17.86 -10.72 20.17
N ARG A 144 -17.99 -11.96 20.69
CA ARG A 144 -19.18 -12.82 20.51
C ARG A 144 -20.45 -12.17 21.05
N GLN A 145 -20.35 -11.57 22.23
CA GLN A 145 -21.47 -10.85 22.85
C GLN A 145 -21.90 -9.62 22.04
N ALA A 146 -20.93 -8.97 21.36
CA ALA A 146 -21.21 -7.77 20.58
C ALA A 146 -21.86 -8.05 19.23
N VAL A 147 -21.46 -9.11 18.53
CA VAL A 147 -21.86 -9.38 17.14
C VAL A 147 -22.48 -10.75 16.92
N GLY A 148 -22.53 -11.61 17.94
CA GLY A 148 -23.02 -12.99 17.86
C GLY A 148 -21.93 -13.98 17.35
N ASP A 149 -22.09 -15.27 17.68
CA ASP A 149 -21.06 -16.32 17.48
C ASP A 149 -20.63 -16.44 16.01
N ALA A 150 -21.58 -16.55 15.07
CA ALA A 150 -21.29 -16.78 13.66
C ALA A 150 -20.60 -15.57 12.99
N GLU A 151 -20.87 -14.37 13.43
CA GLU A 151 -20.23 -13.16 12.91
C GLU A 151 -18.85 -12.93 13.56
N ALA A 152 -18.72 -13.24 14.84
CA ALA A 152 -17.44 -13.23 15.55
C ALA A 152 -16.45 -14.20 14.90
N GLU A 153 -16.85 -15.44 14.59
CA GLU A 153 -16.00 -16.40 13.89
C GLU A 153 -15.59 -15.94 12.49
N ARG A 154 -16.51 -15.35 11.75
CA ARG A 154 -16.20 -14.76 10.44
C ARG A 154 -15.25 -13.57 10.56
N ALA A 155 -15.41 -12.72 11.56
CA ALA A 155 -14.52 -11.59 11.81
C ALA A 155 -13.11 -12.07 12.17
N LEU A 156 -12.98 -13.05 13.07
CA LEU A 156 -11.69 -13.65 13.44
C LEU A 156 -11.01 -14.34 12.24
N ALA A 157 -11.76 -15.08 11.41
CA ALA A 157 -11.22 -15.73 10.22
C ALA A 157 -10.79 -14.73 9.13
N ARG A 158 -11.46 -13.58 9.02
CA ARG A 158 -11.07 -12.50 8.07
C ARG A 158 -9.78 -11.83 8.50
N ALA A 159 -9.70 -11.47 9.76
CA ALA A 159 -8.57 -10.80 10.34
C ALA A 159 -7.28 -11.62 10.16
N LEU A 160 -7.35 -12.95 10.26
CA LEU A 160 -6.25 -13.89 9.95
C LEU A 160 -5.68 -13.69 8.54
N ARG A 161 -6.52 -13.50 7.53
CA ARG A 161 -6.09 -13.38 6.13
C ARG A 161 -5.35 -12.07 5.86
N PHE A 162 -5.73 -10.97 6.52
CA PHE A 162 -5.11 -9.66 6.30
C PHE A 162 -3.75 -9.51 6.98
N LEU A 163 -3.49 -10.26 8.04
CA LEU A 163 -2.20 -10.24 8.72
C LEU A 163 -1.12 -11.05 7.99
N ASP A 164 -1.53 -12.11 7.27
CA ASP A 164 -0.60 -12.93 6.47
C ASP A 164 -0.13 -12.20 5.19
N VAL A 165 -0.92 -11.24 4.68
CA VAL A 165 -0.57 -10.42 3.51
C VAL A 165 0.42 -9.29 3.86
N ASP A 166 0.42 -8.82 5.11
CA ASP A 166 1.37 -7.81 5.59
C ASP A 166 2.74 -8.41 6.04
N SER A 167 2.89 -9.73 6.04
CA SER A 167 4.21 -10.35 6.15
C SER A 167 4.94 -10.13 4.83
N VAL A 168 5.82 -9.13 4.81
CA VAL A 168 6.81 -8.93 3.76
C VAL A 168 7.66 -10.19 3.70
N ASP A 169 7.30 -11.09 2.79
CA ASP A 169 8.18 -12.15 2.36
C ASP A 169 9.30 -11.46 1.56
N PRO A 170 10.55 -11.45 2.04
CA PRO A 170 11.67 -11.03 1.23
C PRO A 170 11.92 -12.18 0.25
N SER A 171 11.07 -12.30 -0.78
CA SER A 171 11.37 -13.17 -1.90
C SER A 171 12.67 -12.67 -2.50
N PRO A 172 13.75 -13.46 -2.48
CA PRO A 172 14.95 -13.09 -3.18
C PRO A 172 14.56 -12.91 -4.64
N ALA A 173 14.96 -11.78 -5.22
CA ALA A 173 14.83 -11.53 -6.65
C ALA A 173 15.35 -12.77 -7.38
N GLU A 174 14.46 -13.57 -7.96
CA GLU A 174 14.84 -14.62 -8.88
C GLU A 174 15.55 -13.93 -10.06
N ALA A 175 16.83 -14.24 -10.19
CA ALA A 175 17.60 -13.87 -11.35
C ALA A 175 16.89 -14.42 -12.60
N PRO A 176 16.83 -13.65 -13.70
CA PRO A 176 16.20 -14.11 -14.92
C PRO A 176 16.90 -15.39 -15.40
N PRO A 177 16.16 -16.40 -15.90
CA PRO A 177 16.75 -17.63 -16.36
C PRO A 177 17.68 -17.33 -17.56
N ASP A 178 18.90 -17.86 -17.46
CA ASP A 178 19.93 -17.83 -18.48
C ASP A 178 19.43 -18.55 -19.74
N VAL A 179 19.15 -17.79 -20.81
CA VAL A 179 18.69 -18.32 -22.09
C VAL A 179 19.91 -18.53 -22.99
N SER A 180 20.63 -19.60 -22.78
CA SER A 180 21.61 -20.11 -23.71
C SER A 180 21.49 -21.63 -23.88
N SER A 181 20.70 -22.04 -24.85
CA SER A 181 20.98 -23.28 -25.58
C SER A 181 20.39 -23.20 -26.98
N HIS A 182 21.31 -23.14 -27.96
CA HIS A 182 21.04 -23.33 -29.38
C HIS A 182 20.44 -24.73 -29.62
N GLY A 183 19.39 -24.76 -30.41
CA GLY A 183 18.77 -25.95 -30.96
C GLY A 183 18.24 -25.66 -32.34
N ASP A 184 19.06 -25.97 -33.33
CA ASP A 184 18.78 -25.99 -34.74
C ASP A 184 17.58 -26.89 -35.06
N ALA A 185 16.54 -26.37 -35.72
CA ALA A 185 15.57 -27.16 -36.48
C ALA A 185 14.76 -26.29 -37.47
N SER A 186 15.15 -26.40 -38.72
CA SER A 186 14.35 -26.46 -39.95
C SER A 186 12.97 -25.76 -39.95
N GLU A 187 12.88 -24.71 -40.77
CA GLU A 187 11.63 -24.16 -41.30
C GLU A 187 10.80 -25.22 -42.07
N PRO A 188 9.47 -25.09 -42.05
CA PRO A 188 8.71 -25.17 -43.27
C PRO A 188 8.02 -23.84 -43.57
N GLU A 189 8.30 -23.30 -44.70
CA GLU A 189 7.51 -22.27 -45.37
C GLU A 189 6.03 -22.68 -45.40
N ASN A 190 5.17 -21.91 -44.74
CA ASN A 190 3.77 -21.85 -45.10
C ASN A 190 3.28 -20.41 -44.88
N GLY A 191 3.00 -19.74 -45.99
CA GLY A 191 2.47 -18.39 -46.03
C GLY A 191 1.10 -18.30 -45.36
N ALA A 192 1.10 -18.01 -44.06
CA ALA A 192 -0.05 -17.48 -43.36
C ALA A 192 0.31 -16.07 -42.87
N ASN A 193 -0.43 -15.11 -43.37
CA ASN A 193 -0.44 -13.74 -42.89
C ASN A 193 -0.50 -13.76 -41.35
N PRO A 194 0.38 -13.06 -40.58
CA PRO A 194 0.30 -13.04 -39.16
C PRO A 194 -1.11 -12.57 -38.75
N PRO A 195 -1.71 -13.16 -37.71
CA PRO A 195 -3.04 -12.75 -37.27
C PRO A 195 -3.04 -11.26 -36.97
N ALA A 196 -3.99 -10.53 -37.57
CA ALA A 196 -4.17 -9.11 -37.35
C ALA A 196 -4.23 -8.85 -35.81
N ARG A 197 -3.36 -7.96 -35.30
CA ARG A 197 -3.40 -7.51 -33.93
C ARG A 197 -4.85 -7.12 -33.61
N PRO A 198 -5.40 -7.55 -32.46
CA PRO A 198 -6.75 -7.14 -32.08
C PRO A 198 -6.83 -5.60 -32.05
N ALA A 199 -7.89 -5.04 -32.66
CA ALA A 199 -8.08 -3.60 -32.83
C ALA A 199 -7.82 -2.72 -31.57
N PRO A 200 -8.16 -3.15 -30.34
CA PRO A 200 -7.87 -2.38 -29.13
C PRO A 200 -6.39 -2.23 -28.77
N ALA A 201 -5.53 -3.17 -29.16
CA ALA A 201 -4.08 -3.05 -28.91
C ALA A 201 -3.44 -2.04 -29.86
N VAL A 202 -3.90 -1.96 -31.10
CA VAL A 202 -3.45 -0.92 -32.07
C VAL A 202 -3.86 0.47 -31.62
N GLU A 203 -5.04 0.61 -31.02
CA GLU A 203 -5.51 1.86 -30.43
C GLU A 203 -4.66 2.26 -29.21
N GLY A 204 -4.30 1.30 -28.35
CA GLY A 204 -3.40 1.52 -27.22
C GLY A 204 -2.02 2.03 -27.64
N ASP A 205 -1.39 1.42 -28.64
CA ASP A 205 -0.09 1.85 -29.16
C ASP A 205 -0.14 3.29 -29.72
N ALA A 206 -1.20 3.67 -30.44
CA ALA A 206 -1.39 5.02 -30.96
C ALA A 206 -1.56 6.06 -29.83
N LEU A 207 -2.25 5.70 -28.75
CA LEU A 207 -2.45 6.57 -27.59
C LEU A 207 -1.16 6.73 -26.76
N VAL A 208 -0.32 5.69 -26.68
CA VAL A 208 1.03 5.83 -26.08
C VAL A 208 1.86 6.85 -26.84
N LEU A 209 1.88 6.76 -28.16
CA LEU A 209 2.60 7.73 -29.00
C LEU A 209 2.07 9.15 -28.81
N ALA A 210 0.74 9.31 -28.71
CA ALA A 210 0.12 10.61 -28.45
C ALA A 210 0.52 11.17 -27.05
N ALA A 211 0.68 10.30 -26.04
CA ALA A 211 1.16 10.69 -24.71
C ALA A 211 2.61 11.18 -24.78
N GLU A 212 3.50 10.47 -25.50
CA GLU A 212 4.89 10.86 -25.71
C GLU A 212 5.01 12.20 -26.45
N GLU A 213 4.20 12.39 -27.50
CA GLU A 213 4.15 13.68 -28.22
C GLU A 213 3.64 14.83 -27.35
N ALA A 214 2.64 14.60 -26.50
CA ALA A 214 2.14 15.61 -25.57
C ALA A 214 3.22 15.96 -24.53
N ALA A 215 3.90 14.98 -23.98
CA ALA A 215 4.99 15.17 -23.02
C ALA A 215 6.14 15.97 -23.67
N ALA A 216 6.52 15.64 -24.90
CA ALA A 216 7.57 16.36 -25.65
C ALA A 216 7.20 17.84 -25.91
N ARG A 217 5.92 18.17 -26.03
CA ARG A 217 5.43 19.56 -26.13
C ARG A 217 5.31 20.28 -24.79
N GLY A 218 5.56 19.59 -23.67
CA GLY A 218 5.35 20.13 -22.31
C GLY A 218 3.87 20.19 -21.90
N ASP A 219 2.98 19.51 -22.62
CA ASP A 219 1.56 19.38 -22.27
C ASP A 219 1.37 18.22 -21.30
N ALA A 220 1.69 18.45 -20.01
CA ALA A 220 1.59 17.43 -18.99
C ALA A 220 0.14 16.89 -18.80
N PRO A 221 -0.92 17.73 -18.76
CA PRO A 221 -2.28 17.22 -18.67
C PRO A 221 -2.68 16.37 -19.89
N GLY A 222 -2.27 16.76 -21.09
CA GLY A 222 -2.51 16.01 -22.33
C GLY A 222 -1.80 14.66 -22.33
N ALA A 223 -0.55 14.63 -21.85
CA ALA A 223 0.24 13.40 -21.71
C ALA A 223 -0.41 12.42 -20.73
N VAL A 224 -0.83 12.90 -19.55
CA VAL A 224 -1.56 12.09 -18.56
C VAL A 224 -2.86 11.53 -19.13
N ALA A 225 -3.67 12.37 -19.77
CA ALA A 225 -4.95 11.95 -20.37
C ALA A 225 -4.77 10.88 -21.45
N ALA A 226 -3.78 11.05 -22.32
CA ALA A 226 -3.47 10.08 -23.39
C ALA A 226 -2.93 8.77 -22.81
N ALA A 227 -2.04 8.83 -21.82
CA ALA A 227 -1.51 7.65 -21.14
C ALA A 227 -2.61 6.85 -20.43
N MET A 228 -3.53 7.53 -19.76
CA MET A 228 -4.69 6.91 -19.11
C MET A 228 -5.62 6.25 -20.13
N ALA A 229 -5.85 6.87 -21.27
CA ALA A 229 -6.64 6.30 -22.36
C ALA A 229 -5.96 5.05 -22.93
N ALA A 230 -4.62 5.08 -23.15
CA ALA A 230 -3.83 3.94 -23.57
C ALA A 230 -3.93 2.77 -22.56
N ALA A 231 -3.77 3.05 -21.28
CA ALA A 231 -3.86 2.03 -20.24
C ALA A 231 -5.23 1.35 -20.21
N ARG A 232 -6.32 2.10 -20.36
CA ARG A 232 -7.68 1.56 -20.47
C ARG A 232 -7.88 0.72 -21.73
N ALA A 233 -7.33 1.13 -22.88
CA ALA A 233 -7.38 0.38 -24.12
C ALA A 233 -6.64 -0.96 -24.00
N PHE A 234 -5.43 -0.96 -23.43
CA PHE A 234 -4.66 -2.18 -23.18
C PHE A 234 -5.34 -3.11 -22.17
N ARG A 235 -5.93 -2.57 -21.09
CA ARG A 235 -6.72 -3.33 -20.12
C ARG A 235 -7.90 -4.03 -20.81
N ALA A 236 -8.66 -3.30 -21.65
CA ALA A 236 -9.78 -3.86 -22.42
C ALA A 236 -9.34 -4.92 -23.42
N ALA A 237 -8.13 -4.80 -23.97
CA ALA A 237 -7.51 -5.79 -24.86
C ALA A 237 -6.93 -7.02 -24.13
N GLY A 238 -6.96 -7.06 -22.80
CA GLY A 238 -6.37 -8.14 -22.01
C GLY A 238 -4.83 -8.09 -21.89
N HIS A 239 -4.24 -6.91 -22.06
CA HIS A 239 -2.78 -6.68 -21.97
C HIS A 239 -2.42 -5.88 -20.70
N PRO A 240 -2.52 -6.47 -19.50
CA PRO A 240 -2.34 -5.73 -18.23
C PRO A 240 -0.92 -5.19 -18.03
N VAL A 241 0.11 -5.81 -18.62
CA VAL A 241 1.49 -5.30 -18.53
C VAL A 241 1.61 -4.01 -19.33
N ALA A 242 1.14 -3.99 -20.58
CA ALA A 242 1.15 -2.80 -21.43
C ALA A 242 0.29 -1.66 -20.82
N ALA A 243 -0.79 -2.02 -20.12
CA ALA A 243 -1.61 -1.05 -19.39
C ALA A 243 -0.82 -0.40 -18.24
N LEU A 244 -0.05 -1.17 -17.46
CA LEU A 244 0.82 -0.63 -16.42
C LEU A 244 1.93 0.25 -16.99
N ASP A 245 2.59 -0.20 -18.06
CA ASP A 245 3.64 0.59 -18.74
C ASP A 245 3.10 1.95 -19.24
N ALA A 246 1.86 1.97 -19.72
CA ALA A 246 1.20 3.21 -20.12
C ALA A 246 0.91 4.12 -18.92
N CYS A 247 0.49 3.57 -17.78
CA CYS A 247 0.31 4.34 -16.54
C CYS A 247 1.65 4.94 -16.07
N ASP A 248 2.73 4.16 -16.05
CA ASP A 248 4.05 4.61 -15.62
C ASP A 248 4.55 5.79 -16.45
N ARG A 249 4.36 5.75 -17.79
CA ARG A 249 4.66 6.88 -18.69
C ARG A 249 3.83 8.12 -18.36
N GLY A 250 2.54 7.94 -18.05
CA GLY A 250 1.68 9.04 -17.61
C GLY A 250 2.19 9.70 -16.34
N LEU A 251 2.69 8.90 -15.38
CA LEU A 251 3.24 9.38 -14.11
C LEU A 251 4.58 10.13 -14.27
N GLU A 252 5.30 10.00 -15.39
CA GLU A 252 6.44 10.86 -15.68
C GLU A 252 6.04 12.32 -15.88
N SER A 253 4.85 12.57 -16.44
CA SER A 253 4.29 13.90 -16.68
C SER A 253 3.40 14.40 -15.54
N GLY A 254 2.67 13.50 -14.85
CA GLY A 254 1.81 13.78 -13.71
C GLY A 254 2.06 12.81 -12.56
N PRO A 255 3.15 12.99 -11.79
CA PRO A 255 3.59 12.01 -10.79
C PRO A 255 2.62 11.82 -9.61
N ASP A 256 1.73 12.74 -9.41
CA ASP A 256 0.74 12.81 -8.33
C ASP A 256 -0.71 12.66 -8.83
N ASP A 257 -0.89 12.26 -10.09
CA ASP A 257 -2.22 12.04 -10.65
C ASP A 257 -2.92 10.87 -9.96
N VAL A 258 -3.99 11.19 -9.24
CA VAL A 258 -4.74 10.23 -8.43
C VAL A 258 -5.40 9.15 -9.29
N ASP A 259 -5.90 9.51 -10.46
CA ASP A 259 -6.66 8.59 -11.32
C ASP A 259 -5.71 7.59 -12.02
N LEU A 260 -4.48 7.97 -12.36
CA LEU A 260 -3.44 7.04 -12.82
C LEU A 260 -3.04 6.05 -11.73
N HIS A 261 -2.75 6.53 -10.52
CA HIS A 261 -2.42 5.65 -9.40
C HIS A 261 -3.59 4.72 -9.03
N LEU A 262 -4.83 5.20 -9.15
CA LEU A 262 -6.02 4.39 -8.93
C LEU A 262 -6.10 3.25 -9.95
N LEU A 263 -5.86 3.55 -11.22
CA LEU A 263 -5.83 2.54 -12.30
C LEU A 263 -4.71 1.52 -12.09
N ILE A 264 -3.53 1.95 -11.61
CA ILE A 264 -2.44 1.03 -11.24
C ILE A 264 -2.88 0.09 -10.11
N ALA A 265 -3.56 0.61 -9.07
CA ALA A 265 -4.06 -0.21 -7.98
C ALA A 265 -5.09 -1.25 -8.46
N GLU A 266 -6.01 -0.86 -9.34
CA GLU A 266 -6.98 -1.76 -9.96
C GLU A 266 -6.29 -2.86 -10.78
N LEU A 267 -5.35 -2.49 -11.64
CA LEU A 267 -4.57 -3.44 -12.46
C LEU A 267 -3.74 -4.40 -11.61
N ALA A 268 -3.13 -3.91 -10.54
CA ALA A 268 -2.39 -4.74 -9.59
C ALA A 268 -3.31 -5.76 -8.90
N PHE A 269 -4.50 -5.32 -8.48
CA PHE A 269 -5.50 -6.20 -7.87
C PHE A 269 -5.98 -7.29 -8.85
N GLU A 270 -6.30 -6.92 -10.11
CA GLU A 270 -6.71 -7.86 -11.17
C GLU A 270 -5.66 -8.93 -11.46
N ARG A 271 -4.38 -8.59 -11.30
CA ARG A 271 -3.25 -9.52 -11.46
C ARG A 271 -3.00 -10.39 -10.22
N GLY A 272 -3.79 -10.23 -9.17
CA GLY A 272 -3.64 -10.97 -7.91
C GLY A 272 -2.61 -10.39 -6.94
N ALA A 273 -2.04 -9.21 -7.23
CA ALA A 273 -1.13 -8.50 -6.32
C ALA A 273 -1.93 -7.76 -5.23
N VAL A 274 -2.62 -8.51 -4.37
CA VAL A 274 -3.61 -8.01 -3.40
C VAL A 274 -2.98 -7.08 -2.37
N GLY A 275 -1.82 -7.44 -1.81
CA GLY A 275 -1.10 -6.63 -0.83
C GLY A 275 -0.67 -5.27 -1.38
N PRO A 276 0.12 -5.22 -2.47
CA PRO A 276 0.52 -3.98 -3.12
C PRO A 276 -0.65 -3.09 -3.53
N ALA A 277 -1.74 -3.67 -4.05
CA ALA A 277 -2.95 -2.92 -4.38
C ALA A 277 -3.57 -2.25 -3.14
N GLY A 278 -3.70 -2.98 -2.03
CA GLY A 278 -4.22 -2.45 -0.76
C GLY A 278 -3.36 -1.31 -0.20
N ASP A 279 -2.04 -1.42 -0.33
CA ASP A 279 -1.10 -0.36 0.08
C ASP A 279 -1.25 0.90 -0.79
N THR A 280 -1.42 0.73 -2.10
CA THR A 280 -1.65 1.84 -3.03
C THR A 280 -2.94 2.58 -2.68
N TYR A 281 -4.06 1.88 -2.43
CA TYR A 281 -5.31 2.52 -2.01
C TYR A 281 -5.15 3.29 -0.69
N ARG A 282 -4.45 2.74 0.31
CA ARG A 282 -4.19 3.44 1.58
C ARG A 282 -3.37 4.72 1.38
N ASN A 283 -2.34 4.65 0.56
CA ASN A 283 -1.48 5.79 0.28
C ASN A 283 -2.22 6.88 -0.51
N LEU A 284 -3.08 6.48 -1.46
CA LEU A 284 -3.95 7.41 -2.19
C LEU A 284 -4.93 8.11 -1.26
N LEU A 285 -5.59 7.39 -0.34
CA LEU A 285 -6.48 8.00 0.64
C LEU A 285 -5.76 9.05 1.48
N ARG A 286 -4.54 8.77 1.94
CA ARG A 286 -3.74 9.74 2.69
C ARG A 286 -3.38 10.96 1.84
N LEU A 287 -3.03 10.75 0.56
CA LEU A 287 -2.69 11.84 -0.37
C LEU A 287 -3.89 12.79 -0.56
N VAL A 288 -5.06 12.25 -0.91
CA VAL A 288 -6.28 13.05 -1.15
C VAL A 288 -6.80 13.72 0.12
N GLU A 289 -6.57 13.14 1.31
CA GLU A 289 -6.86 13.78 2.60
C GLU A 289 -5.95 14.98 2.87
N ILE A 290 -4.66 14.89 2.53
CA ILE A 290 -3.70 16.02 2.63
C ILE A 290 -4.09 17.14 1.67
N ASP A 291 -4.51 16.79 0.45
CA ASP A 291 -4.92 17.75 -0.56
C ASP A 291 -6.31 18.36 -0.27
N GLY A 292 -7.10 17.72 0.58
CA GLY A 292 -8.48 18.15 0.89
C GLY A 292 -9.46 17.90 -0.26
N ASP A 293 -9.11 16.99 -1.20
CA ASP A 293 -9.95 16.66 -2.35
C ASP A 293 -11.00 15.60 -1.97
N GLY A 294 -12.15 16.08 -1.46
CA GLY A 294 -13.27 15.22 -1.08
C GLY A 294 -13.78 14.34 -2.23
N PRO A 295 -14.04 14.88 -3.43
CA PRO A 295 -14.45 14.08 -4.60
C PRO A 295 -13.46 12.98 -4.98
N ALA A 296 -12.15 13.25 -4.99
CA ALA A 296 -11.13 12.22 -5.23
C ALA A 296 -11.11 11.18 -4.13
N ARG A 297 -11.22 11.60 -2.85
CA ARG A 297 -11.32 10.69 -1.70
C ARG A 297 -12.47 9.70 -1.86
N ASP A 298 -13.64 10.18 -2.25
CA ASP A 298 -14.82 9.34 -2.44
C ASP A 298 -14.63 8.33 -3.57
N ARG A 299 -13.99 8.71 -4.68
CA ARG A 299 -13.64 7.79 -5.79
C ARG A 299 -12.67 6.70 -5.34
N VAL A 300 -11.58 7.08 -4.67
CA VAL A 300 -10.57 6.13 -4.16
C VAL A 300 -11.21 5.17 -3.17
N LEU A 301 -12.03 5.68 -2.25
CA LEU A 301 -12.71 4.86 -1.25
C LEU A 301 -13.72 3.90 -1.89
N ALA A 302 -14.46 4.33 -2.90
CA ALA A 302 -15.39 3.48 -3.64
C ALA A 302 -14.66 2.33 -4.36
N ALA A 303 -13.55 2.61 -5.02
CA ALA A 303 -12.73 1.60 -5.70
C ALA A 303 -12.07 0.64 -4.70
N ALA A 304 -11.54 1.16 -3.60
CA ALA A 304 -10.97 0.33 -2.52
C ALA A 304 -12.02 -0.61 -1.92
N ARG A 305 -13.24 -0.14 -1.67
CA ARG A 305 -14.35 -0.97 -1.17
C ARG A 305 -14.80 -2.03 -2.18
N ALA A 306 -14.78 -1.71 -3.46
CA ALA A 306 -15.09 -2.69 -4.52
C ALA A 306 -14.05 -3.81 -4.59
N ALA A 307 -12.76 -3.48 -4.49
CA ALA A 307 -11.66 -4.44 -4.47
C ALA A 307 -11.60 -5.22 -3.13
N PHE A 308 -11.84 -4.55 -2.01
CA PHE A 308 -11.71 -5.07 -0.65
C PHE A 308 -13.01 -4.88 0.16
N PRO A 309 -14.12 -5.55 -0.18
CA PRO A 309 -15.44 -5.29 0.41
C PRO A 309 -15.54 -5.59 1.91
N ASN A 310 -14.61 -6.38 2.43
CA ASN A 310 -14.59 -6.79 3.84
C ASN A 310 -13.38 -6.26 4.61
N ASP A 311 -12.61 -5.34 4.03
CA ASP A 311 -11.44 -4.78 4.70
C ASP A 311 -11.87 -3.60 5.60
N PRO A 312 -11.66 -3.72 6.93
CA PRO A 312 -12.07 -2.67 7.87
C PRO A 312 -11.36 -1.33 7.62
N ARG A 313 -10.21 -1.36 6.95
CA ARG A 313 -9.45 -0.15 6.59
C ARG A 313 -10.19 0.76 5.61
N PHE A 314 -11.12 0.21 4.84
CA PHE A 314 -11.91 0.93 3.82
C PHE A 314 -13.41 1.01 4.14
N THR A 315 -13.89 0.30 5.18
CA THR A 315 -15.33 0.24 5.52
C THR A 315 -15.76 1.25 6.58
N LEU A 316 -14.82 1.74 7.40
CA LEU A 316 -15.06 2.72 8.47
C LEU A 316 -14.65 4.12 7.99
N ALA A 317 -15.58 4.83 7.35
CA ALA A 317 -15.47 6.27 7.09
C ALA A 317 -16.81 6.95 7.31
#